data_77054f240585a2511f25673420beebd4
#
_entry.id   77054f240585a2511f25673420beebd4
#
_cell.length_a   1.000
_cell.length_b   1.000
_cell.length_c   1.000
_cell.angle_alpha   90.00
_cell.angle_beta   90.00
_cell.angle_gamma   90.00
#
_symmetry.space_group_name_H-M   'P 1'
#
loop_
_entity.id
_entity.type
_entity.pdbx_description
1 polymer ?
#
loop_
_entity_poly.entity_id
_entity_poly.type
_entity_poly.pdbx_seq_one_letter_code
_entity_poly.pdbx_strand_id
1 'polypeptide(L)'
;MGMMLDMAKKRAPRKVGPAPKLDRGTQLARVRHICLSIPGTVEKISHGAPTFFTPQRVFTMFANNHHDDGHVAVWIPAGPGVQADLMAEEPGTYFRPPYVGVAGWVGVELSRVDDDQLGALLREAFGLMTKKSASGKRG
;
A
#
# COMPACT_ATOMS: atom_id res chain seq x y z
N MET A 1 -19.77 26.45 -8.55
CA MET A 1 -19.42 26.38 -8.57
C MET A 1 -18.87 25.98 -8.33
N GLY A 2 -18.96 25.69 -7.94
CA GLY A 2 -18.17 25.49 -7.58
C GLY A 2 -17.93 24.71 -7.24
N MET A 3 -18.13 24.60 -7.05
CA MET A 3 -17.75 24.17 -6.75
C MET A 3 -17.23 23.64 -6.76
N MET A 4 -17.24 23.51 -6.60
CA MET A 4 -16.61 23.30 -6.50
C MET A 4 -16.01 23.14 -6.28
N LEU A 5 -16.11 23.13 -5.84
CA LEU A 5 -15.47 23.30 -5.48
C LEU A 5 -15.12 22.86 -4.96
N ASP A 6 -15.33 22.85 -4.62
CA ASP A 6 -14.93 22.73 -4.07
C ASP A 6 -14.52 22.00 -3.87
N MET A 7 -14.52 21.73 -3.73
CA MET A 7 -14.01 21.38 -3.51
C MET A 7 -13.23 21.15 -3.41
N ALA A 8 -13.12 21.26 -3.39
CA ALA A 8 -12.23 21.30 -3.17
C ALA A 8 -11.73 21.39 -2.60
N LYS A 9 -11.95 21.57 -2.26
CA LYS A 9 -11.56 21.90 -1.69
C LYS A 9 -11.38 21.44 -0.97
N LYS A 10 -11.79 21.19 -0.59
CA LYS A 10 -11.65 20.99 0.09
C LYS A 10 -11.00 20.52 0.51
N ARG A 11 -10.80 20.50 0.76
CA ARG A 11 -10.06 20.28 1.23
C ARG A 11 -9.43 20.43 1.82
N ALA A 12 -9.65 20.63 2.32
CA ALA A 12 -9.08 20.97 2.94
C ALA A 12 -8.55 20.89 3.58
N PRO A 13 -8.48 21.10 3.96
CA PRO A 13 -8.00 21.12 4.63
C PRO A 13 -7.55 20.72 5.22
N ARG A 14 -7.37 20.54 5.57
CA ARG A 14 -6.97 20.24 6.12
C ARG A 14 -6.28 20.33 6.68
N LYS A 15 -6.14 20.47 7.22
CA LYS A 15 -5.54 20.68 7.85
C LYS A 15 -5.23 20.79 8.68
N VAL A 16 -5.28 20.78 9.01
CA VAL A 16 -5.12 21.06 9.95
C VAL A 16 -4.74 20.47 10.87
N GLY A 17 -4.84 20.46 11.48
CA GLY A 17 -4.36 19.86 12.57
C GLY A 17 -3.94 18.57 12.35
N PRO A 18 -3.37 18.00 13.04
CA PRO A 18 -2.85 16.83 12.81
C PRO A 18 -3.78 15.81 13.10
N ALA A 19 -4.37 15.28 12.24
CA ALA A 19 -5.06 14.12 12.50
C ALA A 19 -4.07 13.06 12.54
N PRO A 20 -3.77 12.54 13.65
CA PRO A 20 -2.76 11.51 13.72
C PRO A 20 -3.19 10.29 12.95
N LYS A 21 -4.48 10.05 12.81
CA LYS A 21 -4.91 8.95 12.03
C LYS A 21 -5.69 9.45 10.86
N LEU A 22 -5.13 9.34 9.69
CA LEU A 22 -5.77 9.80 8.47
C LEU A 22 -6.84 8.81 8.01
N ASP A 23 -6.63 7.52 8.26
CA ASP A 23 -7.61 6.51 7.92
C ASP A 23 -8.52 6.26 9.11
N ARG A 24 -9.80 6.30 8.88
CA ARG A 24 -10.78 6.00 9.92
C ARG A 24 -11.38 4.61 9.73
N GLY A 25 -10.60 3.73 9.17
CA GLY A 25 -11.01 2.35 8.98
C GLY A 25 -11.47 2.02 7.58
N THR A 26 -11.74 3.03 6.75
CA THR A 26 -12.24 2.80 5.40
C THR A 26 -11.20 2.17 4.49
N GLN A 27 -9.99 2.72 4.48
CA GLN A 27 -8.95 2.19 3.62
C GLN A 27 -8.45 0.85 4.12
N LEU A 28 -8.37 0.67 5.43
CA LEU A 28 -7.99 -0.62 5.98
C LEU A 28 -9.02 -1.70 5.62
N ALA A 29 -10.30 -1.37 5.71
CA ALA A 29 -11.35 -2.32 5.36
C ALA A 29 -11.24 -2.72 3.89
N ARG A 30 -10.93 -1.79 3.04
CA ARG A 30 -10.76 -2.00 1.61
C ARG A 30 -9.59 -2.95 1.35
N VAL A 31 -8.43 -2.66 1.95
CA VAL A 31 -7.24 -3.49 1.80
C VAL A 31 -7.50 -4.89 2.34
N ARG A 32 -8.13 -4.97 3.51
CA ARG A 32 -8.44 -6.24 4.14
C ARG A 32 -9.35 -7.09 3.27
N HIS A 33 -10.37 -6.48 2.71
CA HIS A 33 -11.30 -7.19 1.84
C HIS A 33 -10.58 -7.79 0.64
N ILE A 34 -9.73 -7.02 0.00
CA ILE A 34 -9.01 -7.50 -1.18
C ILE A 34 -7.98 -8.55 -0.82
N CYS A 35 -7.15 -8.28 0.18
CA CYS A 35 -6.09 -9.21 0.57
C CYS A 35 -6.67 -10.56 1.01
N LEU A 36 -7.71 -10.52 1.81
CA LEU A 36 -8.28 -11.77 2.35
C LEU A 36 -9.08 -12.54 1.30
N SER A 37 -9.37 -11.91 0.16
CA SER A 37 -9.99 -12.63 -0.95
C SER A 37 -8.96 -13.47 -1.72
N ILE A 38 -7.67 -13.22 -1.50
CA ILE A 38 -6.61 -14.01 -2.15
C ILE A 38 -6.41 -15.28 -1.32
N PRO A 39 -6.64 -16.47 -1.89
CA PRO A 39 -6.51 -17.71 -1.11
C PRO A 39 -5.13 -17.87 -0.50
N GLY A 40 -5.08 -18.24 0.77
CA GLY A 40 -3.82 -18.43 1.48
C GLY A 40 -3.35 -17.23 2.27
N THR A 41 -4.05 -16.10 2.17
CA THR A 41 -3.65 -14.89 2.87
C THR A 41 -4.02 -14.97 4.35
N VAL A 42 -3.10 -14.56 5.21
CA VAL A 42 -3.33 -14.46 6.66
C VAL A 42 -3.00 -13.04 7.09
N GLU A 43 -3.85 -12.46 7.90
CA GLU A 43 -3.60 -11.13 8.46
C GLU A 43 -3.12 -11.26 9.90
N LYS A 44 -2.09 -10.50 10.25
CA LYS A 44 -1.58 -10.43 11.62
C LYS A 44 -1.16 -9.01 11.90
N ILE A 45 -1.09 -8.66 13.18
CA ILE A 45 -0.49 -7.39 13.56
C ILE A 45 1.02 -7.61 13.64
N SER A 46 1.77 -6.79 12.94
CA SER A 46 3.22 -6.86 12.95
C SER A 46 3.76 -5.44 13.07
N HIS A 47 4.63 -5.21 14.03
CA HIS A 47 5.17 -3.88 14.30
C HIS A 47 4.05 -2.85 14.49
N GLY A 48 2.97 -3.28 15.14
CA GLY A 48 1.86 -2.39 15.47
C GLY A 48 0.91 -2.09 14.33
N ALA A 49 1.04 -2.75 13.17
CA ALA A 49 0.20 -2.47 12.03
C ALA A 49 -0.35 -3.74 11.40
N PRO A 50 -1.55 -3.66 10.80
CA PRO A 50 -2.10 -4.79 10.06
C PRO A 50 -1.17 -5.18 8.92
N THR A 51 -0.84 -6.45 8.86
CA THR A 51 0.13 -6.98 7.91
C THR A 51 -0.41 -8.27 7.33
N PHE A 52 -0.19 -8.48 6.05
CA PHE A 52 -0.78 -9.60 5.34
C PHE A 52 0.31 -10.49 4.78
N PHE A 53 0.15 -11.79 4.98
CA PHE A 53 1.18 -12.78 4.69
C PHE A 53 0.67 -13.81 3.70
N THR A 54 1.56 -14.27 2.83
CA THR A 54 1.39 -15.52 2.10
C THR A 54 1.77 -16.64 3.08
N PRO A 55 1.60 -17.92 2.71
CA PRO A 55 2.10 -18.97 3.59
C PRO A 55 3.60 -18.88 3.89
N GLN A 56 4.36 -18.19 3.04
CA GLN A 56 5.81 -18.08 3.22
C GLN A 56 6.25 -16.78 3.89
N ARG A 57 5.69 -15.65 3.50
CA ARG A 57 6.19 -14.38 4.04
C ARG A 57 5.23 -13.23 3.78
N VAL A 58 5.55 -12.09 4.34
CA VAL A 58 4.73 -10.89 4.21
C VAL A 58 4.69 -10.40 2.77
N PHE A 59 3.50 -9.95 2.33
CA PHE A 59 3.38 -9.35 1.01
C PHE A 59 2.68 -7.99 1.04
N THR A 60 2.10 -7.57 2.15
CA THR A 60 1.44 -6.27 2.24
C THR A 60 1.52 -5.76 3.67
N MET A 61 1.99 -4.54 3.83
CA MET A 61 2.00 -3.85 5.12
C MET A 61 1.10 -2.64 4.98
N PHE A 62 0.11 -2.51 5.87
CA PHE A 62 -0.76 -1.35 5.88
C PHE A 62 -0.09 -0.25 6.71
N ALA A 63 -0.02 0.95 6.18
CA ALA A 63 0.61 2.08 6.86
C ALA A 63 -0.33 3.26 6.88
N ASN A 64 -0.75 3.66 8.09
CA ASN A 64 -1.65 4.78 8.28
C ASN A 64 -0.89 5.90 8.94
N ASN A 65 -0.44 6.86 8.15
CA ASN A 65 0.28 8.04 8.65
C ASN A 65 1.52 7.64 9.44
N HIS A 66 2.30 6.73 8.88
CA HIS A 66 3.48 6.18 9.56
C HIS A 66 4.48 7.32 9.84
N HIS A 67 4.84 7.51 11.09
CA HIS A 67 5.74 8.59 11.51
C HIS A 67 5.28 9.95 10.98
N ASP A 68 3.97 10.16 10.92
CA ASP A 68 3.39 11.43 10.46
C ASP A 68 3.78 11.78 9.03
N ASP A 69 3.94 10.76 8.18
CA ASP A 69 4.34 10.99 6.79
C ASP A 69 3.19 11.46 5.89
N GLY A 70 1.97 11.44 6.40
CA GLY A 70 0.81 11.92 5.64
C GLY A 70 0.23 10.91 4.67
N HIS A 71 0.76 9.70 4.61
CA HIS A 71 0.26 8.68 3.69
C HIS A 71 -0.67 7.70 4.38
N VAL A 72 -1.75 7.33 3.69
CA VAL A 72 -2.51 6.14 4.04
C VAL A 72 -2.27 5.18 2.89
N ALA A 73 -1.48 4.17 3.14
CA ALA A 73 -0.86 3.42 2.07
C ALA A 73 -0.70 1.95 2.38
N VAL A 74 -0.35 1.18 1.36
CA VAL A 74 0.20 -0.15 1.56
C VAL A 74 1.62 -0.13 1.04
N TRP A 75 2.48 -0.91 1.67
CA TRP A 75 3.85 -1.12 1.21
C TRP A 75 3.89 -2.56 0.70
N ILE A 76 4.26 -2.73 -0.56
CA ILE A 76 4.20 -4.03 -1.23
C ILE A 76 5.47 -4.29 -2.02
N PRO A 77 5.86 -5.56 -2.15
CA PRO A 77 7.01 -5.91 -3.00
C PRO A 77 6.71 -5.65 -4.46
N ALA A 78 7.73 -5.40 -5.22
CA ALA A 78 7.63 -5.13 -6.65
C ALA A 78 8.83 -5.78 -7.33
N GLY A 79 8.68 -6.08 -8.60
CA GLY A 79 9.77 -6.69 -9.36
C GLY A 79 10.92 -5.73 -9.58
N PRO A 80 12.05 -6.23 -10.09
CA PRO A 80 13.22 -5.36 -10.31
C PRO A 80 12.88 -4.17 -11.18
N GLY A 81 13.25 -2.98 -10.72
CA GLY A 81 13.01 -1.74 -11.48
C GLY A 81 11.60 -1.19 -11.40
N VAL A 82 10.64 -1.96 -10.90
CA VAL A 82 9.24 -1.53 -10.91
C VAL A 82 9.01 -0.36 -9.96
N GLN A 83 9.67 -0.34 -8.80
CA GLN A 83 9.54 0.77 -7.87
C GLN A 83 9.87 2.09 -8.55
N ALA A 84 11.02 2.15 -9.22
CA ALA A 84 11.47 3.38 -9.87
C ALA A 84 10.52 3.77 -11.02
N ASP A 85 10.06 2.79 -11.80
CA ASP A 85 9.16 3.06 -12.91
C ASP A 85 7.83 3.64 -12.43
N LEU A 86 7.25 3.04 -11.40
CA LEU A 86 5.98 3.51 -10.87
C LEU A 86 6.11 4.91 -10.29
N MET A 87 7.19 5.17 -9.55
CA MET A 87 7.42 6.50 -8.98
C MET A 87 7.61 7.55 -10.06
N ALA A 88 8.26 7.18 -11.15
CA ALA A 88 8.45 8.12 -12.26
C ALA A 88 7.15 8.42 -13.00
N GLU A 89 6.30 7.40 -13.16
CA GLU A 89 5.05 7.56 -13.88
C GLU A 89 3.99 8.30 -13.08
N GLU A 90 3.87 8.00 -11.79
CA GLU A 90 2.84 8.60 -10.96
C GLU A 90 3.39 8.93 -9.58
N PRO A 91 4.18 10.00 -9.49
CA PRO A 91 4.82 10.34 -8.20
C PRO A 91 3.84 10.71 -7.08
N GLY A 92 2.60 11.04 -7.42
CA GLY A 92 1.59 11.31 -6.39
C GLY A 92 0.94 10.05 -5.85
N THR A 93 1.13 8.93 -6.53
CA THR A 93 0.50 7.67 -6.16
C THR A 93 1.50 6.72 -5.53
N TYR A 94 2.73 6.68 -6.05
CA TYR A 94 3.73 5.72 -5.62
C TYR A 94 4.92 6.42 -4.98
N PHE A 95 5.44 5.82 -3.92
CA PHE A 95 6.58 6.40 -3.22
C PHE A 95 7.49 5.29 -2.69
N ARG A 96 8.69 5.67 -2.27
CA ARG A 96 9.63 4.72 -1.69
C ARG A 96 9.36 4.63 -0.20
N PRO A 97 8.90 3.49 0.31
CA PRO A 97 8.59 3.37 1.74
C PRO A 97 9.88 3.25 2.54
N PRO A 98 9.83 3.58 3.82
CA PRO A 98 11.00 3.39 4.67
C PRO A 98 11.25 1.90 4.86
N TYR A 99 12.45 1.56 5.28
CA TYR A 99 12.89 0.20 5.59
C TYR A 99 12.87 -0.72 4.37
N VAL A 100 11.69 -1.08 3.89
CA VAL A 100 11.57 -2.03 2.78
C VAL A 100 11.80 -1.40 1.41
N GLY A 101 11.85 -0.08 1.34
CA GLY A 101 12.09 0.58 0.06
C GLY A 101 13.44 0.21 -0.55
N VAL A 102 14.44 -0.04 0.30
CA VAL A 102 15.76 -0.41 -0.19
C VAL A 102 15.73 -1.78 -0.87
N ALA A 103 14.78 -2.63 -0.53
CA ALA A 103 14.63 -3.93 -1.19
C ALA A 103 13.76 -3.86 -2.44
N GLY A 104 13.35 -2.65 -2.85
CA GLY A 104 12.54 -2.48 -4.06
C GLY A 104 11.05 -2.45 -3.83
N TRP A 105 10.61 -2.48 -2.57
CA TRP A 105 9.18 -2.38 -2.28
C TRP A 105 8.69 -0.97 -2.62
N VAL A 106 7.38 -0.86 -2.87
CA VAL A 106 6.81 0.42 -3.24
C VAL A 106 5.64 0.73 -2.31
N GLY A 107 5.49 2.01 -1.95
CA GLY A 107 4.34 2.48 -1.21
C GLY A 107 3.28 2.93 -2.20
N VAL A 108 2.03 2.58 -1.93
CA VAL A 108 0.90 2.92 -2.80
C VAL A 108 -0.09 3.75 -2.01
N GLU A 109 -0.28 4.99 -2.42
CA GLU A 109 -1.23 5.88 -1.77
C GLU A 109 -2.63 5.39 -2.10
N LEU A 110 -3.37 4.93 -1.10
CA LEU A 110 -4.63 4.23 -1.32
C LEU A 110 -5.72 5.10 -1.93
N SER A 111 -5.70 6.40 -1.64
CA SER A 111 -6.69 7.30 -2.20
C SER A 111 -6.48 7.56 -3.68
N ARG A 112 -5.36 7.12 -4.24
CA ARG A 112 -5.00 7.43 -5.63
C ARG A 112 -5.17 6.25 -6.56
N VAL A 113 -5.60 5.11 -6.06
CA VAL A 113 -5.82 3.92 -6.90
C VAL A 113 -7.23 3.41 -6.68
N ASP A 114 -7.84 2.88 -7.73
CA ASP A 114 -9.16 2.27 -7.60
C ASP A 114 -9.00 0.82 -7.17
N ASP A 115 -10.12 0.14 -6.93
CA ASP A 115 -10.08 -1.22 -6.43
C ASP A 115 -9.51 -2.21 -7.44
N ASP A 116 -9.72 -1.97 -8.72
CA ASP A 116 -9.16 -2.85 -9.76
C ASP A 116 -7.65 -2.74 -9.79
N GLN A 117 -7.12 -1.52 -9.72
CA GLN A 117 -5.67 -1.31 -9.69
C GLN A 117 -5.08 -1.88 -8.42
N LEU A 118 -5.72 -1.61 -7.29
CA LEU A 118 -5.22 -2.10 -6.01
C LEU A 118 -5.24 -3.62 -5.98
N GLY A 119 -6.32 -4.23 -6.46
CA GLY A 119 -6.41 -5.68 -6.51
C GLY A 119 -5.30 -6.29 -7.36
N ALA A 120 -5.02 -5.69 -8.51
CA ALA A 120 -3.95 -6.19 -9.38
C ALA A 120 -2.60 -6.10 -8.70
N LEU A 121 -2.33 -4.96 -8.03
CA LEU A 121 -1.07 -4.76 -7.32
C LEU A 121 -0.90 -5.77 -6.17
N LEU A 122 -1.97 -6.01 -5.42
CA LEU A 122 -1.90 -6.91 -4.29
C LEU A 122 -1.76 -8.37 -4.72
N ARG A 123 -2.42 -8.77 -5.80
CA ARG A 123 -2.26 -10.13 -6.32
C ARG A 123 -0.87 -10.35 -6.88
N GLU A 124 -0.31 -9.34 -7.54
CA GLU A 124 1.05 -9.42 -8.04
C GLU A 124 2.04 -9.56 -6.88
N ALA A 125 1.83 -8.76 -5.83
CA ALA A 125 2.69 -8.82 -4.65
C ALA A 125 2.62 -10.19 -3.98
N PHE A 126 1.41 -10.76 -3.88
CA PHE A 126 1.23 -12.08 -3.31
C PHE A 126 2.04 -13.11 -4.13
N GLY A 127 1.93 -13.04 -5.45
CA GLY A 127 2.66 -13.95 -6.34
C GLY A 127 4.16 -13.85 -6.18
N LEU A 128 4.67 -12.63 -6.04
CA LEU A 128 6.11 -12.43 -5.87
C LEU A 128 6.61 -13.06 -4.57
N MET A 129 5.79 -13.06 -3.54
CA MET A 129 6.22 -13.58 -2.25
C MET A 129 5.92 -15.06 -2.06
N THR A 130 5.21 -15.68 -2.97
CA THR A 130 5.01 -17.11 -2.94
C THR A 130 5.96 -17.84 -3.87
N LYS A 131 6.50 -17.17 -4.87
CA LYS A 131 7.35 -17.82 -5.81
C LYS A 131 8.72 -17.87 -5.39
N LYS A 132 9.02 -17.96 -4.18
CA LYS A 132 10.32 -17.89 -3.79
C LYS A 132 11.18 -18.82 -4.41
N SER A 133 10.72 -19.71 -4.67
CA SER A 133 11.56 -20.58 -5.06
C SER A 133 11.99 -20.35 -6.26
N ALA A 134 11.58 -19.87 -6.61
CA ALA A 134 12.11 -19.78 -7.67
C ALA A 134 13.21 -19.12 -7.52
N SER A 135 13.44 -18.97 -7.05
CA SER A 135 14.31 -18.40 -7.04
C SER A 135 15.19 -18.73 -6.68
N GLY A 136 14.97 -19.16 -6.44
CA GLY A 136 15.65 -19.38 -6.22
C GLY A 136 16.16 -20.17 -6.06
N LYS A 137 15.85 -20.64 -6.07
CA LYS A 137 16.19 -21.25 -5.93
C LYS A 137 16.68 -21.72 -6.22
N ARG A 138 16.64 -21.82 -6.33
CA ARG A 138 17.01 -22.06 -6.50
C ARG A 138 17.49 -22.22 -6.61
N GLY A 139 17.10 -22.23 -6.40
CA GLY A 139 17.48 -22.09 -6.40
C GLY A 139 17.54 -22.07 -6.53
#